data_576a36fa9bb7f737978258d6067c743d
#
_entry.id   576a36fa9bb7f737978258d6067c743d
#
_cell.length_a   1.000
_cell.length_b   1.000
_cell.length_c   1.000
_cell.angle_alpha   90.00
_cell.angle_beta   90.00
_cell.angle_gamma   90.00
#
_symmetry.space_group_name_H-M   'P 1'
#
loop_
_entity.id
_entity.type
_entity.pdbx_description
1 polymer ?
#
loop_
_entity_poly.entity_id
_entity_poly.type
_entity_poly.pdbx_seq_one_letter_code
_entity_poly.pdbx_strand_id
1 'polypeptide(L)'
;MAINTFAKKITMSNEAKIIYTFTDEAPMLATHSFLPIIKAFTSKAGIQVETRDISLAGRILANLSEYLPENQRVSDALQELGELAKTPDANIIKLPNISASIPQLLGAIKELQNQGFELPNYPADPKTEEEIAIKAKYAKVLGSAVNPVLREGNSDRRAPKAVKNYAKKNPHSMGAWKKESKSHVSSMASGDFYGSEKSVTINKDTDVKIQFIGDNGTKKELKSLIKLKAGEIIDASVMNLKALKTFITHEIDDAKKNDVLFSLHMKATMMKVSDPIIFGAVVEVFYKEVFDKYKGLFNELGITANNGLGDIYTKIAGHGMEQEVKEAIHEVYKNSPALAMVNSDKGITNLHVPSDVIIDASMPAMIRTSGQMWNAQGQQQDTKAVIPDRSYSGVYKATIDFCKEHGAFDPTTMGTVPNVGLMAQKAEEYGSHDKTF
;
A
#
# COMPACT_ATOMS: atom_id res chain seq x y z
N MET A 1 27.31 32.07 -39.99
CA MET A 1 27.40 30.63 -39.64
C MET A 1 26.06 30.21 -39.09
N ALA A 2 25.28 29.51 -39.87
CA ALA A 2 23.92 29.11 -39.49
C ALA A 2 23.98 27.81 -38.71
N ILE A 3 23.43 27.81 -37.52
CA ILE A 3 23.26 26.62 -36.67
C ILE A 3 22.03 25.88 -37.19
N ASN A 4 22.27 24.75 -37.85
CA ASN A 4 21.24 23.85 -38.34
C ASN A 4 20.65 23.07 -37.14
N THR A 5 19.49 23.50 -36.68
CA THR A 5 18.70 22.74 -35.69
C THR A 5 17.95 21.65 -36.45
N PHE A 6 18.45 20.42 -36.37
CA PHE A 6 17.71 19.25 -36.84
C PHE A 6 16.58 18.95 -35.86
N ALA A 7 15.47 19.63 -36.00
CA ALA A 7 14.20 19.16 -35.49
C ALA A 7 13.74 18.00 -36.38
N LYS A 8 13.96 16.76 -35.92
CA LYS A 8 13.40 15.58 -36.55
C LYS A 8 11.87 15.67 -36.43
N LYS A 9 11.23 16.10 -37.50
CA LYS A 9 9.77 16.09 -37.63
C LYS A 9 9.34 14.63 -37.53
N ILE A 10 8.78 14.25 -36.40
CA ILE A 10 8.11 12.94 -36.23
C ILE A 10 6.89 13.01 -37.14
N THR A 11 6.97 12.39 -38.28
CA THR A 11 5.80 12.11 -39.13
C THR A 11 4.98 11.08 -38.40
N MET A 12 3.91 11.52 -37.76
CA MET A 12 2.95 10.63 -37.11
C MET A 12 2.27 9.78 -38.19
N SER A 13 2.53 8.48 -38.19
CA SER A 13 1.72 7.53 -38.95
C SER A 13 0.34 7.52 -38.33
N ASN A 14 -0.69 7.61 -39.12
CA ASN A 14 -2.10 7.60 -38.71
C ASN A 14 -2.57 6.22 -38.22
N GLU A 15 -1.65 5.33 -37.87
CA GLU A 15 -1.94 3.99 -37.38
C GLU A 15 -2.11 4.00 -35.87
N ALA A 16 -3.25 3.49 -35.43
CA ALA A 16 -3.54 3.34 -34.00
C ALA A 16 -2.51 2.42 -33.35
N LYS A 17 -1.86 2.91 -32.29
CA LYS A 17 -0.76 2.23 -31.60
C LYS A 17 -1.06 2.11 -30.10
N ILE A 18 -0.75 0.96 -29.54
CA ILE A 18 -0.70 0.71 -28.09
C ILE A 18 0.75 0.43 -27.70
N ILE A 19 1.25 1.08 -26.66
CA ILE A 19 2.53 0.75 -26.06
C ILE A 19 2.28 -0.06 -24.78
N TYR A 20 2.87 -1.24 -24.75
CA TYR A 20 2.79 -2.16 -23.62
C TYR A 20 4.13 -2.16 -22.88
N THR A 21 4.12 -1.87 -21.57
CA THR A 21 5.38 -1.79 -20.81
C THR A 21 5.89 -3.17 -20.43
N PHE A 22 7.21 -3.33 -20.47
CA PHE A 22 7.94 -4.43 -19.90
C PHE A 22 8.51 -3.99 -18.55
N THR A 23 8.31 -4.80 -17.51
CA THR A 23 8.65 -4.48 -16.11
C THR A 23 9.39 -5.62 -15.43
N ASP A 24 9.41 -5.65 -14.09
CA ASP A 24 10.15 -6.62 -13.29
C ASP A 24 9.23 -7.68 -12.69
N GLU A 25 9.82 -8.83 -12.28
CA GLU A 25 9.20 -9.90 -11.47
C GLU A 25 7.84 -10.41 -11.99
N ALA A 26 6.86 -10.55 -11.10
CA ALA A 26 5.53 -11.06 -11.45
C ALA A 26 4.81 -10.24 -12.54
N PRO A 27 4.87 -8.89 -12.56
CA PRO A 27 4.38 -8.09 -13.68
C PRO A 27 5.05 -8.42 -15.03
N MET A 28 6.34 -8.77 -15.04
CA MET A 28 7.00 -9.25 -16.26
C MET A 28 6.37 -10.54 -16.79
N LEU A 29 6.06 -11.48 -15.89
CA LEU A 29 5.34 -12.71 -16.27
C LEU A 29 3.96 -12.38 -16.84
N ALA A 30 3.26 -11.40 -16.30
CA ALA A 30 1.99 -10.94 -16.85
C ALA A 30 2.15 -10.38 -18.28
N THR A 31 3.23 -9.66 -18.59
CA THR A 31 3.53 -9.22 -19.95
C THR A 31 3.66 -10.42 -20.91
N HIS A 32 4.41 -11.43 -20.54
CA HIS A 32 4.56 -12.64 -21.38
C HIS A 32 3.24 -13.39 -21.58
N SER A 33 2.37 -13.43 -20.57
CA SER A 33 1.09 -14.13 -20.65
C SER A 33 0.04 -13.36 -21.44
N PHE A 34 -0.09 -12.03 -21.24
CA PHE A 34 -1.16 -11.22 -21.81
C PHE A 34 -0.82 -10.59 -23.15
N LEU A 35 0.44 -10.24 -23.39
CA LEU A 35 0.84 -9.57 -24.63
C LEU A 35 0.46 -10.35 -25.90
N PRO A 36 0.64 -11.69 -26.00
CA PRO A 36 0.20 -12.46 -27.14
C PRO A 36 -1.33 -12.37 -27.37
N ILE A 37 -2.11 -12.38 -26.30
CA ILE A 37 -3.56 -12.28 -26.34
C ILE A 37 -3.95 -10.90 -26.87
N ILE A 38 -3.37 -9.83 -26.33
CA ILE A 38 -3.62 -8.45 -26.76
C ILE A 38 -3.28 -8.31 -28.24
N LYS A 39 -2.12 -8.78 -28.69
CA LYS A 39 -1.72 -8.75 -30.09
C LYS A 39 -2.68 -9.51 -31.00
N ALA A 40 -3.19 -10.65 -30.56
CA ALA A 40 -4.15 -11.46 -31.33
C ALA A 40 -5.48 -10.70 -31.56
N PHE A 41 -5.96 -9.97 -30.54
CA PHE A 41 -7.18 -9.16 -30.66
C PHE A 41 -6.93 -7.87 -31.48
N THR A 42 -5.89 -7.14 -31.21
CA THR A 42 -5.63 -5.82 -31.78
C THR A 42 -5.21 -5.91 -33.25
N SER A 43 -4.52 -6.99 -33.67
CA SER A 43 -4.09 -7.18 -35.05
C SER A 43 -5.24 -7.18 -36.05
N LYS A 44 -6.42 -7.70 -35.64
CA LYS A 44 -7.62 -7.72 -36.50
C LYS A 44 -8.28 -6.34 -36.61
N ALA A 45 -7.99 -5.44 -35.68
CA ALA A 45 -8.47 -4.06 -35.70
C ALA A 45 -7.47 -3.08 -36.35
N GLY A 46 -6.36 -3.57 -36.90
CA GLY A 46 -5.29 -2.73 -37.46
C GLY A 46 -4.53 -1.92 -36.41
N ILE A 47 -4.56 -2.34 -35.14
CA ILE A 47 -3.86 -1.66 -34.05
C ILE A 47 -2.50 -2.32 -33.82
N GLN A 48 -1.43 -1.56 -33.90
CA GLN A 48 -0.10 -2.02 -33.59
C GLN A 48 0.15 -2.04 -32.08
N VAL A 49 0.87 -3.06 -31.58
CA VAL A 49 1.30 -3.15 -30.18
C VAL A 49 2.81 -3.23 -30.13
N GLU A 50 3.43 -2.19 -29.60
CA GLU A 50 4.87 -2.11 -29.33
C GLU A 50 5.15 -2.33 -27.84
N THR A 51 6.38 -2.68 -27.50
CA THR A 51 6.82 -2.80 -26.11
C THR A 51 7.87 -1.74 -25.79
N ARG A 52 7.87 -1.30 -24.52
CA ARG A 52 8.93 -0.45 -23.95
C ARG A 52 9.37 -1.02 -22.62
N ASP A 53 10.68 -1.16 -22.45
CA ASP A 53 11.27 -1.71 -21.25
C ASP A 53 11.49 -0.62 -20.20
N ILE A 54 10.73 -0.67 -19.12
CA ILE A 54 10.86 0.19 -17.94
C ILE A 54 11.25 -0.61 -16.69
N SER A 55 11.77 -1.81 -16.87
CA SER A 55 12.33 -2.63 -15.79
C SER A 55 13.50 -1.93 -15.10
N LEU A 56 13.87 -2.40 -13.93
CA LEU A 56 15.04 -1.88 -13.21
C LEU A 56 16.29 -2.02 -14.07
N ALA A 57 16.47 -3.16 -14.74
CA ALA A 57 17.59 -3.41 -15.66
C ALA A 57 17.61 -2.42 -16.84
N GLY A 58 16.49 -2.25 -17.53
CA GLY A 58 16.36 -1.30 -18.64
C GLY A 58 16.66 0.14 -18.21
N ARG A 59 16.18 0.56 -17.06
CA ARG A 59 16.43 1.90 -16.50
C ARG A 59 17.89 2.11 -16.06
N ILE A 60 18.55 1.07 -15.53
CA ILE A 60 19.99 1.10 -15.21
C ILE A 60 20.78 1.35 -16.48
N LEU A 61 20.56 0.55 -17.53
CA LEU A 61 21.28 0.69 -18.80
C LEU A 61 21.07 2.06 -19.45
N ALA A 62 19.83 2.57 -19.43
CA ALA A 62 19.51 3.89 -19.98
C ALA A 62 20.20 5.03 -19.21
N ASN A 63 20.14 5.03 -17.87
CA ASN A 63 20.72 6.11 -17.05
C ASN A 63 22.25 6.11 -17.01
N LEU A 64 22.87 4.98 -17.35
CA LEU A 64 24.33 4.81 -17.36
C LEU A 64 24.89 4.62 -18.79
N SER A 65 24.10 4.95 -19.79
CA SER A 65 24.46 4.73 -21.20
C SER A 65 25.80 5.37 -21.62
N GLU A 66 26.22 6.45 -21.00
CA GLU A 66 27.51 7.11 -21.29
C GLU A 66 28.72 6.29 -20.83
N TYR A 67 28.55 5.40 -19.85
CA TYR A 67 29.58 4.47 -19.38
C TYR A 67 29.65 3.18 -20.22
N LEU A 68 28.66 2.98 -21.10
CA LEU A 68 28.56 1.78 -21.92
C LEU A 68 29.14 1.99 -23.30
N PRO A 69 29.80 1.00 -23.90
CA PRO A 69 30.16 0.98 -25.32
C PRO A 69 28.91 1.22 -26.20
N GLU A 70 29.10 1.79 -27.37
CA GLU A 70 28.00 2.20 -28.25
C GLU A 70 27.03 1.05 -28.57
N ASN A 71 27.54 -0.14 -28.75
CA ASN A 71 26.76 -1.36 -29.03
C ASN A 71 25.96 -1.91 -27.82
N GLN A 72 26.20 -1.40 -26.62
CA GLN A 72 25.47 -1.76 -25.40
C GLN A 72 24.46 -0.69 -24.95
N ARG A 73 24.47 0.46 -25.60
CA ARG A 73 23.59 1.57 -25.23
C ARG A 73 22.15 1.31 -25.60
N VAL A 74 21.24 1.62 -24.68
CA VAL A 74 19.79 1.53 -24.90
C VAL A 74 19.14 2.92 -24.78
N SER A 75 18.00 3.11 -25.45
CA SER A 75 17.23 4.34 -25.31
C SER A 75 16.53 4.41 -23.95
N ASP A 76 16.31 5.63 -23.44
CA ASP A 76 15.53 5.82 -22.22
C ASP A 76 14.02 5.70 -22.51
N ALA A 77 13.53 4.47 -22.41
CA ALA A 77 12.12 4.16 -22.61
C ALA A 77 11.20 4.89 -21.62
N LEU A 78 11.65 5.09 -20.38
CA LEU A 78 10.83 5.80 -19.37
C LEU A 78 10.69 7.29 -19.74
N GLN A 79 11.75 7.94 -20.19
CA GLN A 79 11.69 9.31 -20.67
C GLN A 79 10.80 9.43 -21.92
N GLU A 80 10.94 8.52 -22.89
CA GLU A 80 10.08 8.47 -24.08
C GLU A 80 8.60 8.39 -23.72
N LEU A 81 8.26 7.47 -22.81
CA LEU A 81 6.88 7.30 -22.35
C LEU A 81 6.37 8.49 -21.53
N GLY A 82 7.25 9.14 -20.76
CA GLY A 82 6.92 10.35 -20.02
C GLY A 82 6.54 11.52 -20.94
N GLU A 83 7.25 11.69 -22.06
CA GLU A 83 6.89 12.70 -23.06
C GLU A 83 5.60 12.31 -23.81
N LEU A 84 5.46 11.05 -24.19
CA LEU A 84 4.25 10.57 -24.86
C LEU A 84 3.02 10.74 -23.96
N ALA A 85 3.13 10.47 -22.67
CA ALA A 85 2.02 10.58 -21.72
C ALA A 85 1.42 11.98 -21.62
N LYS A 86 2.15 13.01 -22.03
CA LYS A 86 1.68 14.41 -22.09
C LYS A 86 0.86 14.71 -23.34
N THR A 87 0.79 13.79 -24.28
CA THR A 87 0.11 13.97 -25.56
C THR A 87 -1.26 13.31 -25.59
N PRO A 88 -2.19 13.80 -26.45
CA PRO A 88 -3.50 13.16 -26.61
C PRO A 88 -3.43 11.75 -27.24
N ASP A 89 -2.33 11.42 -27.90
CA ASP A 89 -2.11 10.16 -28.60
C ASP A 89 -1.54 9.05 -27.68
N ALA A 90 -1.31 9.38 -26.41
CA ALA A 90 -0.82 8.43 -25.44
C ALA A 90 -1.79 7.27 -25.22
N ASN A 91 -1.34 6.08 -25.57
CA ASN A 91 -2.11 4.86 -25.39
C ASN A 91 -1.19 3.79 -24.79
N ILE A 92 -0.95 3.91 -23.50
CA ILE A 92 0.06 3.17 -22.77
C ILE A 92 -0.61 2.18 -21.79
N ILE A 93 -0.31 0.89 -21.93
CA ILE A 93 -0.64 -0.13 -20.93
C ILE A 93 0.59 -0.29 -20.04
N LYS A 94 0.59 0.44 -18.93
CA LYS A 94 1.65 0.40 -17.93
C LYS A 94 1.35 -0.66 -16.89
N LEU A 95 2.17 -1.70 -16.84
CA LEU A 95 2.12 -2.69 -15.78
C LEU A 95 2.78 -2.16 -14.50
N PRO A 96 2.39 -2.70 -13.33
CA PRO A 96 3.07 -2.40 -12.08
C PRO A 96 4.57 -2.69 -12.18
N ASN A 97 5.38 -1.88 -11.52
CA ASN A 97 6.81 -2.09 -11.39
C ASN A 97 7.22 -1.99 -9.91
N ILE A 98 8.33 -2.61 -9.56
CA ILE A 98 8.83 -2.59 -8.19
C ILE A 98 9.38 -1.22 -7.79
N SER A 99 9.32 -0.93 -6.50
CA SER A 99 10.05 0.15 -5.86
C SER A 99 11.43 -0.41 -5.48
N ALA A 100 12.47 -0.09 -6.28
CA ALA A 100 13.76 -0.72 -6.17
C ALA A 100 14.52 -0.32 -4.90
N SER A 101 14.94 -1.29 -4.11
CA SER A 101 15.84 -1.13 -2.96
C SER A 101 17.31 -1.24 -3.38
N ILE A 102 18.23 -0.81 -2.50
CA ILE A 102 19.66 -0.95 -2.75
C ILE A 102 20.09 -2.42 -2.98
N PRO A 103 19.62 -3.41 -2.20
CA PRO A 103 19.94 -4.81 -2.49
C PRO A 103 19.47 -5.28 -3.87
N GLN A 104 18.27 -4.86 -4.31
CA GLN A 104 17.77 -5.17 -5.65
C GLN A 104 18.60 -4.48 -6.75
N LEU A 105 18.99 -3.22 -6.52
CA LEU A 105 19.89 -2.50 -7.42
C LEU A 105 21.23 -3.24 -7.58
N LEU A 106 21.86 -3.62 -6.47
CA LEU A 106 23.14 -4.35 -6.49
C LEU A 106 23.01 -5.70 -7.20
N GLY A 107 21.91 -6.43 -6.97
CA GLY A 107 21.60 -7.67 -7.68
C GLY A 107 21.48 -7.47 -9.18
N ALA A 108 20.73 -6.45 -9.61
CA ALA A 108 20.53 -6.12 -11.02
C ALA A 108 21.84 -5.70 -11.72
N ILE A 109 22.66 -4.87 -11.04
CA ILE A 109 23.99 -4.48 -11.58
C ILE A 109 24.85 -5.73 -11.82
N LYS A 110 24.94 -6.61 -10.82
CA LYS A 110 25.73 -7.83 -10.91
C LYS A 110 25.23 -8.77 -12.02
N GLU A 111 23.93 -8.89 -12.18
CA GLU A 111 23.32 -9.69 -13.24
C GLU A 111 23.68 -9.14 -14.61
N LEU A 112 23.52 -7.82 -14.81
CA LEU A 112 23.89 -7.16 -16.07
C LEU A 112 25.38 -7.27 -16.39
N GLN A 113 26.25 -7.10 -15.38
CA GLN A 113 27.70 -7.31 -15.54
C GLN A 113 28.03 -8.74 -15.94
N ASN A 114 27.34 -9.74 -15.36
CA ASN A 114 27.49 -11.16 -15.73
C ASN A 114 27.00 -11.44 -17.17
N GLN A 115 26.08 -10.64 -17.69
CA GLN A 115 25.63 -10.68 -19.08
C GLN A 115 26.57 -9.93 -20.04
N GLY A 116 27.66 -9.34 -19.53
CA GLY A 116 28.68 -8.68 -20.31
C GLY A 116 28.50 -7.16 -20.50
N PHE A 117 27.56 -6.53 -19.77
CA PHE A 117 27.45 -5.07 -19.80
C PHE A 117 28.55 -4.42 -18.96
N GLU A 118 29.22 -3.42 -19.52
CA GLU A 118 30.33 -2.71 -18.88
C GLU A 118 29.83 -1.61 -17.91
N LEU A 119 29.00 -2.00 -16.96
CA LEU A 119 28.46 -1.08 -15.95
C LEU A 119 29.46 -0.82 -14.82
N PRO A 120 29.59 0.43 -14.34
CA PRO A 120 30.36 0.74 -13.14
C PRO A 120 29.70 0.13 -11.90
N ASN A 121 30.52 -0.22 -10.90
CA ASN A 121 30.02 -0.66 -9.61
C ASN A 121 29.26 0.48 -8.89
N TYR A 122 28.28 0.14 -8.08
CA TYR A 122 27.59 1.10 -7.23
C TYR A 122 28.52 1.57 -6.09
N PRO A 123 28.89 2.86 -6.01
CA PRO A 123 29.75 3.36 -4.95
C PRO A 123 28.95 3.66 -3.70
N ALA A 124 28.96 2.73 -2.73
CA ALA A 124 28.25 2.89 -1.47
C ALA A 124 28.76 4.11 -0.67
N ASP A 125 30.09 4.30 -0.65
CA ASP A 125 30.78 5.43 -0.01
C ASP A 125 31.64 6.16 -1.06
N PRO A 126 31.08 7.07 -1.89
CA PRO A 126 31.79 7.71 -2.97
C PRO A 126 32.85 8.68 -2.45
N LYS A 127 34.07 8.61 -3.01
CA LYS A 127 35.23 9.42 -2.61
C LYS A 127 35.72 10.36 -3.72
N THR A 128 35.33 10.10 -4.95
CA THR A 128 35.73 10.91 -6.10
C THR A 128 34.50 11.58 -6.74
N GLU A 129 34.72 12.63 -7.52
CA GLU A 129 33.63 13.29 -8.26
C GLU A 129 32.93 12.33 -9.23
N GLU A 130 33.68 11.43 -9.85
CA GLU A 130 33.14 10.39 -10.73
C GLU A 130 32.24 9.42 -9.97
N GLU A 131 32.66 8.93 -8.81
CA GLU A 131 31.85 8.05 -7.96
C GLU A 131 30.57 8.75 -7.47
N ILE A 132 30.65 10.04 -7.14
CA ILE A 132 29.48 10.86 -6.79
C ILE A 132 28.50 10.93 -7.97
N ALA A 133 29.01 11.16 -9.19
CA ALA A 133 28.18 11.21 -10.38
C ALA A 133 27.54 9.85 -10.69
N ILE A 134 28.26 8.75 -10.59
CA ILE A 134 27.75 7.39 -10.75
C ILE A 134 26.65 7.10 -9.72
N LYS A 135 26.88 7.43 -8.45
CA LYS A 135 25.89 7.26 -7.38
C LYS A 135 24.61 8.05 -7.65
N ALA A 136 24.75 9.29 -8.10
CA ALA A 136 23.61 10.14 -8.46
C ALA A 136 22.77 9.55 -9.62
N LYS A 137 23.40 8.90 -10.58
CA LYS A 137 22.71 8.21 -11.68
C LYS A 137 21.96 6.97 -11.18
N TYR A 138 22.59 6.15 -10.37
CA TYR A 138 21.92 5.00 -9.75
C TYR A 138 20.77 5.41 -8.83
N ALA A 139 20.88 6.55 -8.16
CA ALA A 139 19.79 7.07 -7.33
C ALA A 139 18.51 7.36 -8.13
N LYS A 140 18.61 7.69 -9.42
CA LYS A 140 17.45 7.94 -10.28
C LYS A 140 16.61 6.70 -10.57
N VAL A 141 17.14 5.50 -10.38
CA VAL A 141 16.42 4.24 -10.62
C VAL A 141 15.97 3.57 -9.33
N LEU A 142 16.33 4.12 -8.17
CA LEU A 142 15.89 3.64 -6.86
C LEU A 142 14.48 4.11 -6.50
N GLY A 143 13.86 3.41 -5.55
CA GLY A 143 12.53 3.74 -5.06
C GLY A 143 11.47 3.66 -6.15
N SER A 144 10.49 4.55 -6.09
CA SER A 144 9.36 4.65 -7.02
C SER A 144 9.67 5.48 -8.27
N ALA A 145 10.83 5.31 -8.89
CA ALA A 145 11.33 6.16 -10.00
C ALA A 145 10.40 6.21 -11.23
N VAL A 146 9.62 5.15 -11.50
CA VAL A 146 8.69 5.11 -12.64
C VAL A 146 7.40 5.86 -12.37
N ASN A 147 6.87 5.78 -11.16
CA ASN A 147 5.58 6.33 -10.82
C ASN A 147 5.45 7.85 -11.03
N PRO A 148 6.42 8.70 -10.68
CA PRO A 148 6.34 10.12 -10.94
C PRO A 148 6.19 10.46 -12.43
N VAL A 149 6.76 9.65 -13.30
CA VAL A 149 6.77 9.87 -14.76
C VAL A 149 5.47 9.40 -15.41
N LEU A 150 4.98 8.20 -15.07
CA LEU A 150 3.84 7.55 -15.74
C LEU A 150 2.55 7.54 -14.94
N ARG A 151 2.57 8.04 -13.71
CA ARG A 151 1.42 7.99 -12.81
C ARG A 151 0.39 9.09 -13.02
N GLU A 152 0.72 10.14 -13.73
CA GLU A 152 -0.18 11.27 -13.93
C GLU A 152 -1.55 10.80 -14.45
N GLY A 153 -1.58 9.90 -15.43
CA GLY A 153 -2.80 9.28 -15.91
C GLY A 153 -3.54 8.46 -14.85
N ASN A 154 -2.84 7.82 -13.93
CA ASN A 154 -3.43 7.08 -12.81
C ASN A 154 -3.98 8.02 -11.71
N SER A 155 -3.33 9.15 -11.50
CA SER A 155 -3.73 10.15 -10.50
C SER A 155 -4.95 10.95 -10.93
N ASP A 156 -5.20 11.05 -12.20
CA ASP A 156 -6.32 11.78 -12.78
C ASP A 156 -7.69 11.20 -12.38
N ARG A 157 -7.77 9.93 -12.07
CA ARG A 157 -9.01 9.26 -11.64
C ARG A 157 -10.18 9.39 -12.63
N ARG A 158 -9.93 9.85 -13.84
CA ARG A 158 -10.94 9.89 -14.90
C ARG A 158 -11.03 8.53 -15.58
N ALA A 159 -12.17 7.88 -15.43
CA ALA A 159 -12.44 6.68 -16.20
C ALA A 159 -12.68 7.06 -17.68
N PRO A 160 -12.19 6.28 -18.65
CA PRO A 160 -12.51 6.45 -20.07
C PRO A 160 -14.02 6.51 -20.29
N LYS A 161 -14.47 7.30 -21.26
CA LYS A 161 -15.91 7.49 -21.56
C LYS A 161 -16.64 6.16 -21.80
N ALA A 162 -15.99 5.23 -22.49
CA ALA A 162 -16.55 3.89 -22.76
C ALA A 162 -16.81 3.11 -21.45
N VAL A 163 -15.86 3.13 -20.51
CA VAL A 163 -15.98 2.48 -19.18
C VAL A 163 -17.10 3.13 -18.38
N LYS A 164 -17.18 4.47 -18.36
CA LYS A 164 -18.28 5.19 -17.69
C LYS A 164 -19.65 4.84 -18.29
N ASN A 165 -19.74 4.81 -19.59
CA ASN A 165 -20.99 4.43 -20.27
C ASN A 165 -21.39 2.98 -19.97
N TYR A 166 -20.41 2.08 -19.90
CA TYR A 166 -20.68 0.69 -19.51
C TYR A 166 -21.17 0.62 -18.05
N ALA A 167 -20.48 1.28 -17.12
CA ALA A 167 -20.85 1.29 -15.70
C ALA A 167 -22.25 1.88 -15.45
N LYS A 168 -22.63 2.91 -16.22
CA LYS A 168 -23.99 3.48 -16.16
C LYS A 168 -25.08 2.51 -16.66
N LYS A 169 -24.77 1.73 -17.69
CA LYS A 169 -25.69 0.72 -18.23
C LYS A 169 -25.74 -0.56 -17.40
N ASN A 170 -24.65 -0.87 -16.70
CA ASN A 170 -24.48 -2.07 -15.90
C ASN A 170 -23.98 -1.68 -14.48
N PRO A 171 -24.80 -0.95 -13.70
CA PRO A 171 -24.38 -0.50 -12.39
C PRO A 171 -24.17 -1.70 -11.47
N HIS A 172 -23.11 -1.66 -10.66
CA HIS A 172 -22.91 -2.64 -9.60
C HIS A 172 -23.95 -2.44 -8.49
N SER A 173 -24.26 -3.53 -7.79
CA SER A 173 -25.19 -3.48 -6.66
C SER A 173 -24.59 -2.65 -5.53
N MET A 174 -25.41 -1.77 -4.98
CA MET A 174 -25.20 -1.08 -3.72
C MET A 174 -26.32 -1.47 -2.77
N GLY A 175 -26.00 -1.73 -1.49
CA GLY A 175 -27.00 -2.03 -0.49
C GLY A 175 -27.87 -0.80 -0.17
N ALA A 176 -29.09 -1.06 0.28
CA ALA A 176 -30.00 0.00 0.72
C ALA A 176 -29.62 0.51 2.10
N TRP A 177 -29.10 1.73 2.17
CA TRP A 177 -28.81 2.38 3.44
C TRP A 177 -30.08 2.84 4.14
N LYS A 178 -30.09 2.75 5.46
CA LYS A 178 -31.18 3.20 6.33
C LYS A 178 -30.65 4.20 7.37
N LYS A 179 -31.45 5.21 7.67
CA LYS A 179 -31.10 6.22 8.67
C LYS A 179 -30.91 5.62 10.06
N GLU A 180 -31.66 4.56 10.35
CA GLU A 180 -31.65 3.85 11.61
C GLU A 180 -30.50 2.84 11.75
N SER A 181 -29.66 2.65 10.73
CA SER A 181 -28.50 1.76 10.80
C SER A 181 -27.60 2.13 11.97
N LYS A 182 -27.26 1.14 12.79
CA LYS A 182 -26.32 1.30 13.90
C LYS A 182 -24.85 1.26 13.44
N SER A 183 -24.60 0.95 12.19
CA SER A 183 -23.24 0.90 11.64
C SER A 183 -22.55 2.24 11.72
N HIS A 184 -21.31 2.27 12.19
CA HIS A 184 -20.54 3.48 12.38
C HIS A 184 -19.04 3.20 12.44
N VAL A 185 -18.23 4.25 12.31
CA VAL A 185 -16.79 4.22 12.50
C VAL A 185 -16.45 4.71 13.90
N SER A 186 -15.55 4.00 14.58
CA SER A 186 -14.93 4.44 15.83
C SER A 186 -13.41 4.54 15.68
N SER A 187 -12.80 5.54 16.32
CA SER A 187 -11.36 5.79 16.32
C SER A 187 -10.90 6.40 17.63
N MET A 188 -9.61 6.31 17.91
CA MET A 188 -9.02 6.91 19.13
C MET A 188 -9.20 8.41 19.13
N ALA A 189 -9.50 8.99 20.30
CA ALA A 189 -9.57 10.44 20.47
C ALA A 189 -8.18 11.07 20.64
N SER A 190 -7.20 10.32 21.11
CA SER A 190 -5.82 10.74 21.34
C SER A 190 -4.89 9.53 21.46
N GLY A 191 -3.57 9.77 21.30
CA GLY A 191 -2.57 8.72 21.41
C GLY A 191 -2.38 7.88 20.15
N ASP A 192 -3.04 8.23 19.06
CA ASP A 192 -2.89 7.70 17.72
C ASP A 192 -1.82 8.46 16.92
N PHE A 193 -1.44 7.95 15.76
CA PHE A 193 -0.45 8.61 14.90
C PHE A 193 -0.91 10.00 14.49
N TYR A 194 -2.15 10.15 14.07
CA TYR A 194 -2.72 11.44 13.68
C TYR A 194 -2.58 12.51 14.77
N GLY A 195 -2.89 12.18 16.00
CA GLY A 195 -2.88 13.15 17.10
C GLY A 195 -1.50 13.42 17.68
N SER A 196 -0.53 12.56 17.41
CA SER A 196 0.85 12.67 17.94
C SER A 196 1.84 13.19 16.91
N GLU A 197 1.45 13.30 15.64
CA GLU A 197 2.33 13.71 14.54
C GLU A 197 2.94 15.09 14.79
N LYS A 198 4.26 15.18 14.55
CA LYS A 198 5.03 16.42 14.57
C LYS A 198 5.98 16.43 13.40
N SER A 199 5.97 17.53 12.65
CA SER A 199 6.88 17.73 11.53
C SER A 199 7.68 19.02 11.67
N VAL A 200 8.88 19.01 11.10
CA VAL A 200 9.80 20.16 11.08
C VAL A 200 10.42 20.27 9.69
N THR A 201 10.40 21.46 9.12
CA THR A 201 11.20 21.78 7.93
C THR A 201 12.62 22.16 8.36
N ILE A 202 13.61 21.50 7.78
CA ILE A 202 15.02 21.72 8.08
C ILE A 202 15.50 23.01 7.42
N ASN A 203 15.94 23.99 8.22
CA ASN A 203 16.34 25.30 7.71
C ASN A 203 17.76 25.35 7.16
N LYS A 204 18.63 24.43 7.56
CA LYS A 204 20.03 24.30 7.13
C LYS A 204 20.46 22.84 7.21
N ASP A 205 21.45 22.48 6.41
CA ASP A 205 22.05 21.15 6.50
C ASP A 205 22.41 20.81 7.96
N THR A 206 21.93 19.65 8.42
CA THR A 206 22.10 19.26 9.82
C THR A 206 22.16 17.74 9.96
N ASP A 207 22.74 17.30 11.06
CA ASP A 207 22.78 15.90 11.45
C ASP A 207 21.84 15.69 12.63
N VAL A 208 21.03 14.64 12.56
CA VAL A 208 20.14 14.23 13.65
C VAL A 208 20.40 12.78 14.04
N LYS A 209 19.97 12.40 15.23
CA LYS A 209 20.05 11.03 15.73
C LYS A 209 18.74 10.63 16.41
N ILE A 210 18.50 9.33 16.49
CA ILE A 210 17.37 8.78 17.23
C ILE A 210 17.90 8.13 18.51
N GLN A 211 17.40 8.58 19.65
CA GLN A 211 17.74 8.04 20.97
C GLN A 211 16.47 7.60 21.70
N PHE A 212 16.53 6.43 22.32
CA PHE A 212 15.58 6.03 23.35
C PHE A 212 16.12 6.49 24.72
N ILE A 213 15.26 7.13 25.50
CA ILE A 213 15.56 7.55 26.88
C ILE A 213 14.56 6.82 27.77
N GLY A 214 15.05 5.89 28.58
CA GLY A 214 14.23 5.16 29.54
C GLY A 214 13.83 6.02 30.74
N ASP A 215 12.81 5.62 31.48
CA ASP A 215 12.31 6.32 32.67
C ASP A 215 13.38 6.48 33.76
N ASN A 216 14.34 5.57 33.82
CA ASN A 216 15.50 5.62 34.71
C ASN A 216 16.67 6.51 34.19
N GLY A 217 16.45 7.23 33.10
CA GLY A 217 17.46 8.07 32.44
C GLY A 217 18.47 7.32 31.57
N THR A 218 18.35 5.98 31.43
CA THR A 218 19.21 5.20 30.53
C THR A 218 18.99 5.65 29.08
N LYS A 219 20.08 5.98 28.38
CA LYS A 219 20.07 6.41 26.99
C LYS A 219 20.57 5.27 26.10
N LYS A 220 19.76 4.91 25.09
CA LYS A 220 20.15 3.96 24.05
C LYS A 220 20.06 4.66 22.69
N GLU A 221 21.17 4.71 21.98
CA GLU A 221 21.19 5.23 20.62
C GLU A 221 20.62 4.17 19.66
N LEU A 222 19.55 4.51 18.96
CA LEU A 222 18.89 3.64 18.00
C LEU A 222 19.42 3.87 16.58
N LYS A 223 19.74 5.15 16.27
CA LYS A 223 20.34 5.56 15.01
C LYS A 223 21.32 6.70 15.30
N SER A 224 22.58 6.51 14.95
CA SER A 224 23.66 7.44 15.32
C SER A 224 23.70 8.69 14.47
N LEU A 225 23.39 8.56 13.17
CA LEU A 225 23.53 9.65 12.23
C LEU A 225 22.49 9.56 11.12
N ILE A 226 21.73 10.64 10.95
CA ILE A 226 20.86 10.88 9.81
C ILE A 226 21.21 12.27 9.28
N LYS A 227 21.74 12.33 8.06
CA LYS A 227 22.06 13.61 7.39
C LYS A 227 20.81 14.15 6.73
N LEU A 228 20.47 15.40 7.06
CA LEU A 228 19.34 16.13 6.51
C LEU A 228 19.83 17.39 5.82
N LYS A 229 19.24 17.71 4.67
CA LYS A 229 19.54 18.92 3.90
C LYS A 229 18.55 20.03 4.23
N ALA A 230 18.95 21.26 3.99
CA ALA A 230 18.04 22.40 4.02
C ALA A 230 16.84 22.16 3.06
N GLY A 231 15.63 22.44 3.55
CA GLY A 231 14.38 22.21 2.84
C GLY A 231 13.78 20.81 2.99
N GLU A 232 14.50 19.83 3.52
CA GLU A 232 13.91 18.52 3.86
C GLU A 232 12.93 18.65 5.02
N ILE A 233 11.89 17.81 5.02
CA ILE A 233 10.90 17.72 6.09
C ILE A 233 11.17 16.43 6.85
N ILE A 234 11.34 16.52 8.16
CA ILE A 234 11.38 15.38 9.06
C ILE A 234 10.07 15.34 9.84
N ASP A 235 9.51 14.13 9.94
CA ASP A 235 8.22 13.88 10.54
C ASP A 235 8.33 12.71 11.51
N ALA A 236 7.59 12.76 12.60
CA ALA A 236 7.52 11.69 13.59
C ALA A 236 6.13 11.60 14.20
N SER A 237 5.66 10.38 14.40
CA SER A 237 4.41 10.09 15.09
C SER A 237 4.53 8.82 15.94
N VAL A 238 3.63 8.64 16.88
CA VAL A 238 3.63 7.49 17.79
C VAL A 238 2.22 6.99 18.08
N MET A 239 2.05 5.67 18.08
CA MET A 239 0.85 5.02 18.62
C MET A 239 1.12 4.64 20.07
N ASN A 240 0.32 5.19 20.99
CA ASN A 240 0.42 4.85 22.42
C ASN A 240 -0.30 3.53 22.69
N LEU A 241 0.46 2.47 22.94
CA LEU A 241 -0.06 1.13 23.11
C LEU A 241 -1.04 1.01 24.31
N LYS A 242 -0.78 1.73 25.41
CA LYS A 242 -1.69 1.71 26.57
C LYS A 242 -3.02 2.38 26.24
N ALA A 243 -2.98 3.53 25.57
CA ALA A 243 -4.17 4.23 25.13
C ALA A 243 -4.95 3.38 24.11
N LEU A 244 -4.26 2.73 23.18
CA LEU A 244 -4.86 1.79 22.21
C LEU A 244 -5.58 0.65 22.91
N LYS A 245 -4.94 -0.05 23.85
CA LYS A 245 -5.58 -1.18 24.58
C LYS A 245 -6.80 -0.71 25.38
N THR A 246 -6.74 0.46 26.01
CA THR A 246 -7.89 1.05 26.71
C THR A 246 -9.03 1.36 25.75
N PHE A 247 -8.73 1.99 24.61
CA PHE A 247 -9.70 2.25 23.56
C PHE A 247 -10.37 0.97 23.07
N ILE A 248 -9.59 -0.05 22.71
CA ILE A 248 -10.12 -1.34 22.20
C ILE A 248 -11.03 -2.00 23.24
N THR A 249 -10.65 -2.02 24.52
CA THR A 249 -11.51 -2.56 25.59
C THR A 249 -12.86 -1.85 25.61
N HIS A 250 -12.87 -0.53 25.54
CA HIS A 250 -14.11 0.25 25.52
C HIS A 250 -14.94 -0.05 24.26
N GLU A 251 -14.31 -0.20 23.10
CA GLU A 251 -15.02 -0.46 21.83
C GLU A 251 -15.61 -1.87 21.78
N ILE A 252 -14.97 -2.85 22.42
CA ILE A 252 -15.52 -4.21 22.59
C ILE A 252 -16.79 -4.16 23.46
N ASP A 253 -16.72 -3.49 24.62
CA ASP A 253 -17.87 -3.35 25.52
C ASP A 253 -19.04 -2.61 24.86
N ASP A 254 -18.75 -1.55 24.13
CA ASP A 254 -19.76 -0.77 23.43
C ASP A 254 -20.39 -1.55 22.26
N ALA A 255 -19.59 -2.30 21.49
CA ALA A 255 -20.13 -3.17 20.44
C ALA A 255 -21.07 -4.24 21.00
N LYS A 256 -20.70 -4.86 22.14
CA LYS A 256 -21.54 -5.82 22.84
C LYS A 256 -22.86 -5.20 23.33
N LYS A 257 -22.79 -4.02 23.94
CA LYS A 257 -23.96 -3.30 24.48
C LYS A 257 -24.95 -2.90 23.38
N ASN A 258 -24.45 -2.51 22.21
CA ASN A 258 -25.26 -2.05 21.09
C ASN A 258 -25.71 -3.18 20.16
N ASP A 259 -25.26 -4.41 20.39
CA ASP A 259 -25.52 -5.59 19.55
C ASP A 259 -25.13 -5.33 18.07
N VAL A 260 -23.88 -4.90 17.88
CA VAL A 260 -23.28 -4.72 16.57
C VAL A 260 -22.00 -5.55 16.43
N LEU A 261 -21.65 -5.94 15.21
CA LEU A 261 -20.38 -6.64 14.98
C LEU A 261 -19.20 -5.76 15.33
N PHE A 262 -18.21 -6.31 16.00
CA PHE A 262 -16.90 -5.69 16.13
C PHE A 262 -16.06 -6.05 14.89
N SER A 263 -15.54 -5.05 14.20
CA SER A 263 -14.71 -5.23 13.01
C SER A 263 -13.52 -4.29 13.05
N LEU A 264 -12.30 -4.83 13.05
CA LEU A 264 -11.07 -4.06 13.00
C LEU A 264 -10.72 -3.75 11.55
N HIS A 265 -10.32 -2.51 11.28
CA HIS A 265 -9.85 -2.07 9.97
C HIS A 265 -8.58 -1.23 10.13
N MET A 266 -7.53 -1.59 9.39
CA MET A 266 -6.21 -0.96 9.46
C MET A 266 -5.62 -0.84 8.07
N LYS A 267 -4.62 0.03 7.90
CA LYS A 267 -3.92 0.15 6.62
C LYS A 267 -3.21 -1.16 6.22
N ALA A 268 -2.51 -1.80 7.14
CA ALA A 268 -1.95 -3.16 7.09
C ALA A 268 -1.18 -3.59 5.80
N THR A 269 -0.85 -2.65 4.93
CA THR A 269 -0.13 -2.92 3.67
C THR A 269 1.26 -2.31 3.59
N MET A 270 1.46 -1.13 4.16
CA MET A 270 2.70 -0.35 4.06
C MET A 270 3.47 -0.30 5.37
N MET A 271 2.77 -0.22 6.51
CA MET A 271 3.36 -0.07 7.85
C MET A 271 3.72 -1.43 8.45
N LYS A 272 4.67 -2.13 7.84
CA LYS A 272 5.01 -3.53 8.16
C LYS A 272 5.57 -3.75 9.58
N VAL A 273 5.96 -2.71 10.28
CA VAL A 273 6.48 -2.81 11.65
C VAL A 273 5.39 -2.49 12.66
N SER A 274 4.70 -1.35 12.52
CA SER A 274 3.69 -0.90 13.47
C SER A 274 2.37 -1.65 13.36
N ASP A 275 1.90 -1.94 12.16
CA ASP A 275 0.59 -2.54 11.97
C ASP A 275 0.44 -3.94 12.56
N PRO A 276 1.40 -4.87 12.49
CA PRO A 276 1.31 -6.14 13.18
C PRO A 276 1.25 -5.98 14.71
N ILE A 277 1.92 -4.98 15.27
CA ILE A 277 1.91 -4.70 16.72
C ILE A 277 0.55 -4.16 17.14
N ILE A 278 -0.03 -3.24 16.36
CA ILE A 278 -1.37 -2.69 16.61
C ILE A 278 -2.42 -3.79 16.49
N PHE A 279 -2.35 -4.59 15.43
CA PHE A 279 -3.22 -5.75 15.23
C PHE A 279 -3.13 -6.74 16.39
N GLY A 280 -1.90 -7.10 16.79
CA GLY A 280 -1.65 -7.99 17.92
C GLY A 280 -2.21 -7.45 19.25
N ALA A 281 -2.11 -6.14 19.47
CA ALA A 281 -2.70 -5.52 20.66
C ALA A 281 -4.23 -5.68 20.70
N VAL A 282 -4.91 -5.60 19.54
CA VAL A 282 -6.36 -5.85 19.47
C VAL A 282 -6.68 -7.31 19.73
N VAL A 283 -5.92 -8.23 19.14
CA VAL A 283 -6.06 -9.69 19.37
C VAL A 283 -5.85 -10.03 20.85
N GLU A 284 -4.81 -9.50 21.49
CA GLU A 284 -4.55 -9.70 22.91
C GLU A 284 -5.67 -9.18 23.81
N VAL A 285 -6.25 -8.03 23.48
CA VAL A 285 -7.34 -7.46 24.27
C VAL A 285 -8.63 -8.29 24.08
N PHE A 286 -8.94 -8.67 22.85
CA PHE A 286 -10.15 -9.45 22.56
C PHE A 286 -10.11 -10.85 23.18
N TYR A 287 -8.96 -11.53 23.10
CA TYR A 287 -8.75 -12.88 23.62
C TYR A 287 -7.92 -12.89 24.91
N LYS A 288 -8.03 -11.83 25.72
CA LYS A 288 -7.20 -11.63 26.91
C LYS A 288 -7.15 -12.85 27.82
N GLU A 289 -8.28 -13.45 28.12
CA GLU A 289 -8.37 -14.60 29.02
C GLU A 289 -7.60 -15.82 28.48
N VAL A 290 -7.60 -16.01 27.15
CA VAL A 290 -6.87 -17.08 26.49
C VAL A 290 -5.36 -16.82 26.55
N PHE A 291 -4.92 -15.60 26.22
CA PHE A 291 -3.51 -15.24 26.26
C PHE A 291 -2.94 -15.27 27.67
N ASP A 292 -3.70 -14.83 28.66
CA ASP A 292 -3.29 -14.88 30.08
C ASP A 292 -3.18 -16.33 30.58
N LYS A 293 -4.20 -17.16 30.30
CA LYS A 293 -4.26 -18.56 30.77
C LYS A 293 -3.17 -19.42 30.15
N TYR A 294 -2.92 -19.27 28.84
CA TYR A 294 -1.99 -20.11 28.09
C TYR A 294 -0.65 -19.45 27.78
N LYS A 295 -0.27 -18.39 28.50
CA LYS A 295 0.95 -17.61 28.27
C LYS A 295 2.20 -18.48 28.16
N GLY A 296 2.37 -19.48 29.06
CA GLY A 296 3.51 -20.40 29.06
C GLY A 296 3.57 -21.22 27.77
N LEU A 297 2.46 -21.86 27.42
CA LEU A 297 2.33 -22.66 26.21
C LEU A 297 2.57 -21.83 24.93
N PHE A 298 2.00 -20.63 24.88
CA PHE A 298 2.16 -19.75 23.70
C PHE A 298 3.60 -19.28 23.52
N ASN A 299 4.32 -19.01 24.62
CA ASN A 299 5.75 -18.70 24.55
C ASN A 299 6.58 -19.92 24.08
N GLU A 300 6.28 -21.12 24.56
CA GLU A 300 6.95 -22.37 24.17
C GLU A 300 6.77 -22.65 22.67
N LEU A 301 5.54 -22.50 22.17
CA LEU A 301 5.21 -22.71 20.74
C LEU A 301 5.55 -21.51 19.86
N GLY A 302 6.06 -20.40 20.40
CA GLY A 302 6.35 -19.18 19.66
C GLY A 302 5.11 -18.53 19.04
N ILE A 303 3.93 -18.71 19.67
CA ILE A 303 2.68 -18.06 19.24
C ILE A 303 2.73 -16.58 19.56
N THR A 304 2.38 -15.75 18.59
CA THR A 304 2.33 -14.30 18.76
C THR A 304 1.00 -13.73 18.29
N ALA A 305 0.40 -12.87 19.11
CA ALA A 305 -0.83 -12.17 18.77
C ALA A 305 -0.70 -11.32 17.48
N ASN A 306 0.52 -10.88 17.16
CA ASN A 306 0.78 -10.10 15.95
C ASN A 306 0.46 -10.85 14.65
N ASN A 307 0.41 -12.18 14.69
CA ASN A 307 0.02 -13.02 13.56
C ASN A 307 -1.47 -13.39 13.57
N GLY A 308 -2.20 -13.04 14.63
CA GLY A 308 -3.63 -13.29 14.78
C GLY A 308 -4.00 -14.67 15.31
N LEU A 309 -5.29 -14.91 15.35
CA LEU A 309 -5.86 -16.16 15.85
C LEU A 309 -5.42 -17.39 15.02
N GLY A 310 -5.16 -17.21 13.74
CA GLY A 310 -4.65 -18.26 12.85
C GLY A 310 -3.31 -18.84 13.28
N ASP A 311 -2.45 -18.05 13.90
CA ASP A 311 -1.17 -18.50 14.45
C ASP A 311 -1.37 -19.48 15.61
N ILE A 312 -2.35 -19.21 16.48
CA ILE A 312 -2.74 -20.11 17.55
C ILE A 312 -3.17 -21.45 16.96
N TYR A 313 -4.17 -21.47 16.08
CA TYR A 313 -4.69 -22.71 15.49
C TYR A 313 -3.63 -23.52 14.76
N THR A 314 -2.73 -22.84 14.03
CA THR A 314 -1.67 -23.52 13.30
C THR A 314 -0.66 -24.18 14.21
N LYS A 315 -0.24 -23.50 15.27
CA LYS A 315 0.84 -23.98 16.16
C LYS A 315 0.39 -24.93 17.25
N ILE A 316 -0.88 -24.90 17.64
CA ILE A 316 -1.42 -25.87 18.59
C ILE A 316 -1.91 -27.18 17.93
N ALA A 317 -1.97 -27.23 16.59
CA ALA A 317 -2.47 -28.40 15.89
C ALA A 317 -1.66 -29.66 16.26
N GLY A 318 -2.34 -30.69 16.75
CA GLY A 318 -1.74 -31.94 17.25
C GLY A 318 -1.12 -31.84 18.63
N HIS A 319 -1.12 -30.71 19.29
CA HIS A 319 -0.65 -30.58 20.67
C HIS A 319 -1.70 -31.10 21.67
N GLY A 320 -1.25 -31.69 22.80
CA GLY A 320 -2.18 -32.24 23.84
C GLY A 320 -3.17 -31.25 24.42
N MET A 321 -2.89 -29.95 24.34
CA MET A 321 -3.76 -28.86 24.81
C MET A 321 -4.65 -28.26 23.71
N GLU A 322 -4.62 -28.79 22.48
CA GLU A 322 -5.34 -28.22 21.34
C GLU A 322 -6.83 -28.00 21.62
N GLN A 323 -7.48 -29.05 22.11
CA GLN A 323 -8.94 -29.00 22.38
C GLN A 323 -9.28 -27.99 23.49
N GLU A 324 -8.49 -27.97 24.55
CA GLU A 324 -8.72 -27.05 25.69
C GLU A 324 -8.55 -25.58 25.26
N VAL A 325 -7.54 -25.27 24.46
CA VAL A 325 -7.33 -23.90 23.92
C VAL A 325 -8.47 -23.49 23.00
N LYS A 326 -8.94 -24.40 22.12
CA LYS A 326 -10.08 -24.12 21.23
C LYS A 326 -11.35 -23.86 22.01
N GLU A 327 -11.63 -24.63 23.08
CA GLU A 327 -12.78 -24.43 23.96
C GLU A 327 -12.68 -23.06 24.67
N ALA A 328 -11.49 -22.68 25.15
CA ALA A 328 -11.29 -21.37 25.77
C ALA A 328 -11.56 -20.22 24.78
N ILE A 329 -11.15 -20.35 23.53
CA ILE A 329 -11.45 -19.37 22.47
C ILE A 329 -12.98 -19.30 22.24
N HIS A 330 -13.67 -20.43 22.17
CA HIS A 330 -15.12 -20.46 22.01
C HIS A 330 -15.86 -19.82 23.21
N GLU A 331 -15.32 -19.94 24.41
CA GLU A 331 -15.89 -19.30 25.59
C GLU A 331 -15.78 -17.77 25.52
N VAL A 332 -14.69 -17.25 24.95
CA VAL A 332 -14.55 -15.79 24.70
C VAL A 332 -15.69 -15.29 23.82
N TYR A 333 -16.07 -16.01 22.76
CA TYR A 333 -17.17 -15.58 21.86
C TYR A 333 -18.53 -15.51 22.57
N LYS A 334 -18.78 -16.30 23.60
CA LYS A 334 -20.04 -16.24 24.37
C LYS A 334 -20.13 -14.96 25.20
N ASN A 335 -18.98 -14.43 25.60
CA ASN A 335 -18.89 -13.30 26.52
C ASN A 335 -18.51 -11.97 25.83
N SER A 336 -18.18 -12.00 24.53
CA SER A 336 -17.75 -10.85 23.73
C SER A 336 -18.81 -10.45 22.69
N PRO A 337 -18.69 -9.28 22.03
CA PRO A 337 -19.50 -8.99 20.85
C PRO A 337 -19.18 -9.98 19.73
N ALA A 338 -20.14 -10.20 18.85
CA ALA A 338 -19.86 -10.96 17.64
C ALA A 338 -18.82 -10.25 16.77
N LEU A 339 -17.88 -11.04 16.20
CA LEU A 339 -16.88 -10.54 15.27
C LEU A 339 -17.42 -10.55 13.84
N ALA A 340 -16.98 -9.58 13.04
CA ALA A 340 -17.14 -9.63 11.60
C ALA A 340 -16.36 -10.83 11.03
N MET A 341 -17.01 -11.59 10.16
CA MET A 341 -16.45 -12.79 9.55
C MET A 341 -15.86 -12.49 8.19
N VAL A 342 -14.69 -13.06 7.92
CA VAL A 342 -14.08 -13.14 6.58
C VAL A 342 -14.66 -14.35 5.84
N ASN A 343 -14.84 -15.45 6.56
CA ASN A 343 -15.47 -16.65 6.03
C ASN A 343 -16.28 -17.33 7.14
N SER A 344 -17.59 -17.17 7.11
CA SER A 344 -18.49 -17.73 8.12
C SER A 344 -18.50 -19.26 8.11
N ASP A 345 -18.43 -19.89 6.93
CA ASP A 345 -18.47 -21.35 6.79
C ASP A 345 -17.25 -22.03 7.43
N LYS A 346 -16.11 -21.32 7.43
CA LYS A 346 -14.85 -21.80 8.00
C LYS A 346 -14.56 -21.26 9.39
N GLY A 347 -15.43 -20.42 9.93
CA GLY A 347 -15.20 -19.77 11.23
C GLY A 347 -14.05 -18.76 11.24
N ILE A 348 -13.68 -18.21 10.09
CA ILE A 348 -12.58 -17.25 9.95
C ILE A 348 -13.12 -15.84 10.24
N THR A 349 -12.68 -15.28 11.35
CA THR A 349 -13.00 -13.90 11.78
C THR A 349 -12.02 -12.91 11.19
N ASN A 350 -12.31 -11.60 11.26
CA ASN A 350 -11.37 -10.58 10.82
C ASN A 350 -10.17 -10.37 11.77
N LEU A 351 -10.10 -11.06 12.90
CA LEU A 351 -8.92 -11.12 13.77
C LEU A 351 -8.07 -12.39 13.54
N HIS A 352 -8.31 -13.09 12.43
CA HIS A 352 -7.62 -14.35 12.14
C HIS A 352 -6.18 -14.13 11.67
N VAL A 353 -5.97 -13.25 10.70
CA VAL A 353 -4.65 -12.82 10.20
C VAL A 353 -4.64 -11.33 9.89
N PRO A 354 -3.48 -10.64 9.96
CA PRO A 354 -3.40 -9.19 9.71
C PRO A 354 -3.87 -8.76 8.31
N SER A 355 -3.76 -9.62 7.30
CA SER A 355 -4.21 -9.33 5.94
C SER A 355 -5.73 -9.20 5.80
N ASP A 356 -6.50 -9.71 6.77
CA ASP A 356 -7.96 -9.69 6.72
C ASP A 356 -8.58 -8.34 7.14
N VAL A 357 -7.77 -7.43 7.65
CA VAL A 357 -8.22 -6.11 8.14
C VAL A 357 -7.80 -4.94 7.26
N ILE A 358 -7.33 -5.18 6.04
CA ILE A 358 -6.85 -4.14 5.12
C ILE A 358 -8.00 -3.18 4.77
N ILE A 359 -7.88 -1.94 5.25
CA ILE A 359 -8.91 -0.90 5.17
C ILE A 359 -9.31 -0.56 3.73
N ASP A 360 -8.35 -0.62 2.79
CA ASP A 360 -8.57 -0.29 1.37
C ASP A 360 -9.56 -1.25 0.69
N ALA A 361 -9.72 -2.45 1.22
CA ALA A 361 -10.65 -3.46 0.72
C ALA A 361 -11.88 -3.60 1.63
N SER A 362 -11.67 -3.67 2.95
CA SER A 362 -12.70 -3.99 3.91
C SER A 362 -13.74 -2.87 4.08
N MET A 363 -13.33 -1.60 4.10
CA MET A 363 -14.25 -0.48 4.24
C MET A 363 -15.11 -0.23 3.00
N PRO A 364 -14.59 -0.24 1.76
CA PRO A 364 -15.44 -0.20 0.57
C PRO A 364 -16.44 -1.36 0.50
N ALA A 365 -16.05 -2.58 0.91
CA ALA A 365 -16.94 -3.73 0.97
C ALA A 365 -18.09 -3.50 1.97
N MET A 366 -17.78 -3.04 3.19
CA MET A 366 -18.76 -2.69 4.22
C MET A 366 -19.73 -1.60 3.74
N ILE A 367 -19.22 -0.54 3.11
CA ILE A 367 -20.04 0.57 2.61
C ILE A 367 -20.99 0.10 1.51
N ARG A 368 -20.54 -0.78 0.62
CA ARG A 368 -21.37 -1.35 -0.46
C ARG A 368 -22.47 -2.28 0.04
N THR A 369 -22.32 -2.84 1.22
CA THR A 369 -23.31 -3.70 1.86
C THR A 369 -24.12 -2.98 2.95
N SER A 370 -24.43 -1.70 2.74
CA SER A 370 -25.23 -0.87 3.67
C SER A 370 -24.58 -0.67 5.05
N GLY A 371 -23.25 -0.73 5.14
CA GLY A 371 -22.51 -0.66 6.39
C GLY A 371 -22.55 -1.97 7.19
N GLN A 372 -23.04 -3.05 6.61
CA GLN A 372 -23.15 -4.35 7.27
C GLN A 372 -22.01 -5.28 6.86
N MET A 373 -21.66 -6.17 7.76
CA MET A 373 -20.76 -7.29 7.53
C MET A 373 -21.43 -8.60 7.95
N TRP A 374 -20.79 -9.73 7.66
CA TRP A 374 -21.36 -11.04 7.96
C TRP A 374 -21.01 -11.47 9.37
N ASN A 375 -21.99 -12.02 10.08
CA ASN A 375 -21.81 -12.69 11.38
C ASN A 375 -21.44 -14.17 11.20
N ALA A 376 -21.25 -14.89 12.31
CA ALA A 376 -20.88 -16.30 12.29
C ALA A 376 -21.93 -17.22 11.63
N GLN A 377 -23.17 -16.78 11.51
CA GLN A 377 -24.27 -17.51 10.85
C GLN A 377 -24.36 -17.15 9.34
N GLY A 378 -23.43 -16.35 8.82
CA GLY A 378 -23.47 -15.89 7.41
C GLY A 378 -24.57 -14.87 7.13
N GLN A 379 -25.08 -14.19 8.15
CA GLN A 379 -26.12 -13.16 8.02
C GLN A 379 -25.48 -11.77 8.11
N GLN A 380 -26.02 -10.81 7.37
CA GLN A 380 -25.60 -9.41 7.46
C GLN A 380 -26.08 -8.78 8.76
N GLN A 381 -25.20 -8.05 9.43
CA GLN A 381 -25.46 -7.37 10.69
C GLN A 381 -24.78 -6.02 10.72
N ASP A 382 -25.39 -5.05 11.37
CA ASP A 382 -24.82 -3.72 11.59
C ASP A 382 -23.47 -3.85 12.29
N THR A 383 -22.51 -3.02 11.90
CA THR A 383 -21.11 -3.22 12.24
C THR A 383 -20.48 -1.94 12.80
N LYS A 384 -19.76 -2.08 13.89
CA LYS A 384 -18.83 -1.07 14.39
C LYS A 384 -17.49 -1.27 13.70
N ALA A 385 -17.15 -0.37 12.77
CA ALA A 385 -15.84 -0.33 12.12
C ALA A 385 -14.84 0.37 13.04
N VAL A 386 -13.99 -0.41 13.70
CA VAL A 386 -12.94 0.11 14.58
C VAL A 386 -11.70 0.39 13.75
N ILE A 387 -11.40 1.67 13.56
CA ILE A 387 -10.24 2.18 12.84
C ILE A 387 -9.40 2.97 13.85
N PRO A 388 -8.41 2.37 14.52
CA PRO A 388 -7.74 3.00 15.65
C PRO A 388 -7.15 4.36 15.33
N ASP A 389 -6.43 4.49 14.22
CA ASP A 389 -5.77 5.73 13.83
C ASP A 389 -6.70 6.64 13.01
N ARG A 390 -6.85 7.89 13.45
CA ARG A 390 -7.67 8.89 12.77
C ARG A 390 -7.17 9.30 11.39
N SER A 391 -5.92 9.02 11.05
CA SER A 391 -5.39 9.27 9.70
C SER A 391 -6.23 8.60 8.61
N TYR A 392 -6.88 7.49 8.92
CA TYR A 392 -7.66 6.70 7.98
C TYR A 392 -9.17 6.69 8.25
N SER A 393 -9.62 7.15 9.42
CA SER A 393 -11.02 6.98 9.84
C SER A 393 -11.97 8.02 9.24
N GLY A 394 -11.52 9.26 9.05
CA GLY A 394 -12.37 10.40 8.74
C GLY A 394 -13.16 10.26 7.45
N VAL A 395 -12.52 9.82 6.37
CA VAL A 395 -13.17 9.64 5.06
C VAL A 395 -14.28 8.58 5.13
N TYR A 396 -14.04 7.47 5.81
CA TYR A 396 -15.03 6.39 5.91
C TYR A 396 -16.18 6.78 6.84
N LYS A 397 -15.87 7.48 7.94
CA LYS A 397 -16.92 8.03 8.82
C LYS A 397 -17.84 8.97 8.06
N ALA A 398 -17.29 9.95 7.36
CA ALA A 398 -18.07 10.92 6.58
C ALA A 398 -18.90 10.21 5.49
N THR A 399 -18.34 9.18 4.85
CA THR A 399 -19.05 8.42 3.82
C THR A 399 -20.23 7.64 4.40
N ILE A 400 -20.04 6.97 5.54
CA ILE A 400 -21.12 6.21 6.21
C ILE A 400 -22.21 7.18 6.70
N ASP A 401 -21.84 8.29 7.33
CA ASP A 401 -22.78 9.27 7.82
C ASP A 401 -23.60 9.87 6.66
N PHE A 402 -22.95 10.19 5.54
CA PHE A 402 -23.62 10.62 4.31
C PHE A 402 -24.60 9.57 3.77
N CYS A 403 -24.19 8.31 3.68
CA CYS A 403 -25.04 7.24 3.18
C CYS A 403 -26.25 6.97 4.11
N LYS A 404 -26.10 7.15 5.41
CA LYS A 404 -27.22 7.05 6.37
C LYS A 404 -28.25 8.16 6.17
N GLU A 405 -27.82 9.37 5.82
CA GLU A 405 -28.69 10.52 5.62
C GLU A 405 -29.33 10.55 4.22
N HIS A 406 -28.55 10.22 3.19
CA HIS A 406 -28.94 10.43 1.78
C HIS A 406 -29.19 9.15 1.01
N GLY A 407 -28.90 7.98 1.60
CA GLY A 407 -28.96 6.70 0.91
C GLY A 407 -27.62 6.33 0.26
N ALA A 408 -27.61 5.18 -0.40
CA ALA A 408 -26.44 4.68 -1.13
C ALA A 408 -26.07 5.58 -2.31
N PHE A 409 -24.78 5.64 -2.63
CA PHE A 409 -24.33 6.27 -3.88
C PHE A 409 -24.95 5.57 -5.09
N ASP A 410 -25.44 6.33 -6.05
CA ASP A 410 -25.96 5.81 -7.30
C ASP A 410 -24.86 5.78 -8.37
N PRO A 411 -24.35 4.59 -8.77
CA PRO A 411 -23.31 4.49 -9.78
C PRO A 411 -23.70 5.04 -11.15
N THR A 412 -25.00 5.16 -11.43
CA THR A 412 -25.50 5.68 -12.71
C THR A 412 -25.37 7.20 -12.81
N THR A 413 -25.40 7.90 -11.68
CA THR A 413 -25.34 9.37 -11.60
C THR A 413 -24.00 9.90 -11.10
N MET A 414 -23.12 9.05 -10.54
CA MET A 414 -21.84 9.46 -10.02
C MET A 414 -20.98 10.15 -11.08
N GLY A 415 -20.45 11.32 -10.70
CA GLY A 415 -19.53 12.09 -11.53
C GLY A 415 -18.10 11.58 -11.49
N THR A 416 -17.22 12.34 -12.12
CA THR A 416 -15.76 12.14 -12.06
C THR A 416 -15.13 13.38 -11.42
N VAL A 417 -14.27 13.18 -10.45
CA VAL A 417 -13.47 14.26 -9.87
C VAL A 417 -12.11 14.26 -10.56
N PRO A 418 -11.74 15.32 -11.29
CA PRO A 418 -10.43 15.41 -11.93
C PRO A 418 -9.33 15.68 -10.91
N ASN A 419 -8.12 15.20 -11.21
CA ASN A 419 -6.88 15.54 -10.49
C ASN A 419 -6.90 15.29 -8.97
N VAL A 420 -7.54 14.21 -8.55
CA VAL A 420 -7.46 13.74 -7.15
C VAL A 420 -6.17 12.93 -6.98
N GLY A 421 -5.39 13.24 -5.97
CA GLY A 421 -4.19 12.48 -5.63
C GLY A 421 -2.86 13.08 -6.09
N LEU A 422 -2.86 14.33 -6.57
CA LEU A 422 -1.62 15.05 -6.93
C LEU A 422 -0.63 15.17 -5.76
N MET A 423 -1.11 15.21 -4.54
CA MET A 423 -0.24 15.25 -3.35
C MET A 423 0.58 13.96 -3.21
N ALA A 424 0.01 12.80 -3.51
CA ALA A 424 0.75 11.54 -3.50
C ALA A 424 1.86 11.54 -4.56
N GLN A 425 1.61 12.08 -5.74
CA GLN A 425 2.62 12.26 -6.78
C GLN A 425 3.80 13.13 -6.29
N LYS A 426 3.51 14.27 -5.68
CA LYS A 426 4.54 15.15 -5.13
C LYS A 426 5.37 14.48 -4.04
N ALA A 427 4.74 13.77 -3.13
CA ALA A 427 5.42 13.01 -2.10
C ALA A 427 6.38 11.96 -2.68
N GLU A 428 5.98 11.28 -3.76
CA GLU A 428 6.82 10.31 -4.47
C GLU A 428 8.00 10.97 -5.19
N GLU A 429 7.79 12.10 -5.84
CA GLU A 429 8.86 12.87 -6.50
C GLU A 429 9.99 13.25 -5.56
N TYR A 430 9.68 13.54 -4.30
CA TYR A 430 10.65 13.90 -3.28
C TYR A 430 11.22 12.69 -2.51
N GLY A 431 10.84 11.47 -2.89
CA GLY A 431 11.37 10.24 -2.29
C GLY A 431 11.03 10.08 -0.81
N SER A 432 9.87 10.57 -0.39
CA SER A 432 9.45 10.58 1.03
C SER A 432 9.33 9.19 1.64
N HIS A 433 9.20 8.14 0.83
CA HIS A 433 9.08 6.75 1.30
C HIS A 433 10.41 6.09 1.65
N ASP A 434 11.52 6.63 1.23
CA ASP A 434 12.82 5.95 1.28
C ASP A 434 13.57 6.19 2.60
N LYS A 435 13.07 7.06 3.48
CA LYS A 435 13.75 7.48 4.71
C LYS A 435 12.93 7.21 5.98
N THR A 436 12.27 6.08 6.05
CA THR A 436 11.62 5.63 7.29
C THR A 436 12.65 4.97 8.21
N PHE A 437 12.73 5.38 9.47
CA PHE A 437 13.70 4.92 10.47
C PHE A 437 12.98 4.33 11.68
#